data_bac18d074f937cb06fbd9ed19fa2125c
#
_entry.id   bac18d074f937cb06fbd9ed19fa2125c
#
_cell.length_a   1.000
_cell.length_b   1.000
_cell.length_c   1.000
_cell.angle_alpha   90.00
_cell.angle_beta   90.00
_cell.angle_gamma   90.00
#
_symmetry.space_group_name_H-M   'P 1'
#
loop_
_entity.id
_entity.type
_entity.pdbx_description
1 polymer ?
#
loop_
_entity_poly.entity_id
_entity_poly.type
_entity_poly.pdbx_seq_one_letter_code
_entity_poly.pdbx_strand_id
1 'polypeptide(L)'
;MASCRTVKGGVCSAKGFRAAGVAAEIKYKGRNDVALVVADVPCAAAAVFTTNKVAAAPVLYDREVLRRQECRRPELQDADGFSAGAATFLSPRGSGPLVQAILANSGCANACTGEQGLRDAKLSALVTAGELGIDPRHVLVASTGVIGRPLPMDRLLAGMKAAAKKLGRTPAHGLAAEKAVMTTDTKPKEACAKTTVGGKTVTVGGMSKGSGMIEPNMATMLGFITTDAAITPAMLKRALSLAIAKSFNRLVVDGDESTNDSVFLLASGKAGNRTIAKGGKDFDAFRAALEAVCVSLARQMATDGEGATKFVTVTVKGARSEKDAARAARAVAKSPLAKTSWFGRDPNWGRVLAAVGYSGADVVDMKTEVFYDRVWAFRRGQVADVAQLKKLAKVLKKDAFEVVVDLHLGKGESSVYTCDFSLDYVHINADYTT
;
A
#
# COMPACT_ATOMS: atom_id res chain seq x y z
N MET A 1 -17.66 18.40 -8.55
CA MET A 1 -16.61 17.52 -8.00
C MET A 1 -15.26 18.10 -8.40
N ALA A 2 -14.28 18.17 -7.49
CA ALA A 2 -12.93 18.61 -7.84
C ALA A 2 -12.35 17.62 -8.86
N SER A 3 -11.88 18.11 -10.01
CA SER A 3 -11.35 17.25 -11.07
C SER A 3 -9.98 16.72 -10.65
N CYS A 4 -9.90 15.46 -10.27
CA CYS A 4 -8.66 14.74 -10.13
C CYS A 4 -8.31 14.11 -11.49
N ARG A 5 -7.07 14.27 -11.96
CA ARG A 5 -6.57 13.68 -13.20
C ARG A 5 -5.42 12.74 -12.91
N THR A 6 -5.56 11.48 -13.26
CA THR A 6 -4.44 10.52 -13.26
C THR A 6 -3.49 10.85 -14.40
N VAL A 7 -2.18 10.75 -14.13
CA VAL A 7 -1.11 11.00 -15.09
C VAL A 7 -0.02 9.94 -14.91
N LYS A 8 0.84 9.77 -15.91
CA LYS A 8 2.02 8.90 -15.78
C LYS A 8 2.99 9.48 -14.76
N GLY A 9 3.52 8.65 -13.87
CA GLY A 9 4.51 9.07 -12.87
C GLY A 9 4.45 8.21 -11.60
N GLY A 10 5.39 8.45 -10.71
CA GLY A 10 5.60 7.72 -9.47
C GLY A 10 6.10 8.65 -8.35
N VAL A 11 6.87 8.10 -7.41
CA VAL A 11 7.30 8.76 -6.17
C VAL A 11 8.09 10.06 -6.38
N CYS A 12 8.79 10.23 -7.51
CA CYS A 12 9.52 11.46 -7.84
C CYS A 12 8.67 12.52 -8.56
N SER A 13 7.35 12.30 -8.76
CA SER A 13 6.51 13.24 -9.52
C SER A 13 6.11 14.48 -8.74
N ALA A 14 6.01 14.38 -7.42
CA ALA A 14 5.76 15.51 -6.53
C ALA A 14 7.03 16.35 -6.34
N LYS A 15 6.89 17.68 -6.29
CA LYS A 15 8.02 18.58 -6.10
C LYS A 15 8.67 18.35 -4.73
N GLY A 16 10.01 18.36 -4.68
CA GLY A 16 10.76 18.29 -3.44
C GLY A 16 11.17 16.88 -3.04
N PHE A 17 11.06 15.90 -3.92
CA PHE A 17 11.46 14.53 -3.66
C PHE A 17 12.52 14.03 -4.64
N ARG A 18 13.41 13.19 -4.11
CA ARG A 18 14.44 12.44 -4.83
C ARG A 18 14.33 10.98 -4.45
N ALA A 19 14.73 10.08 -5.33
CA ALA A 19 14.81 8.67 -5.02
C ALA A 19 16.04 8.03 -5.66
N ALA A 20 16.41 6.87 -5.16
CA ALA A 20 17.43 6.01 -5.75
C ALA A 20 17.13 4.55 -5.45
N GLY A 21 17.54 3.66 -6.33
CA GLY A 21 17.54 2.22 -6.11
C GLY A 21 18.87 1.65 -6.57
N VAL A 22 19.50 0.79 -5.77
CA VAL A 22 20.79 0.18 -6.05
C VAL A 22 20.81 -1.30 -5.67
N ALA A 23 21.72 -2.06 -6.27
CA ALA A 23 22.04 -3.42 -5.88
C ALA A 23 23.06 -3.41 -4.73
N ALA A 24 22.73 -4.11 -3.65
CA ALA A 24 23.61 -4.37 -2.51
C ALA A 24 23.79 -5.87 -2.25
N GLU A 25 23.17 -6.71 -3.06
CA GLU A 25 23.23 -8.18 -2.99
C GLU A 25 22.78 -8.73 -1.62
N ILE A 26 21.70 -8.17 -1.05
CA ILE A 26 21.12 -8.63 0.22
C ILE A 26 20.67 -10.08 0.11
N LYS A 27 19.98 -10.44 -0.98
CA LYS A 27 19.58 -11.82 -1.29
C LYS A 27 19.99 -12.24 -2.72
N TYR A 28 19.81 -11.36 -3.71
CA TYR A 28 20.00 -11.69 -5.12
C TYR A 28 21.13 -10.87 -5.73
N LYS A 29 21.95 -11.48 -6.60
CA LYS A 29 23.01 -10.79 -7.35
C LYS A 29 22.44 -9.99 -8.51
N GLY A 30 23.00 -8.81 -8.76
CA GLY A 30 22.71 -7.99 -9.95
C GLY A 30 21.31 -7.34 -9.98
N ARG A 31 20.53 -7.44 -8.90
CA ARG A 31 19.21 -6.83 -8.77
C ARG A 31 19.25 -5.70 -7.74
N ASN A 32 18.56 -4.60 -8.02
CA ASN A 32 18.35 -3.56 -7.02
C ASN A 32 17.59 -4.12 -5.82
N ASP A 33 18.07 -3.85 -4.61
CA ASP A 33 17.51 -4.36 -3.35
C ASP A 33 17.64 -3.37 -2.18
N VAL A 34 18.19 -2.17 -2.43
CA VAL A 34 18.18 -1.03 -1.50
C VAL A 34 17.59 0.19 -2.20
N ALA A 35 16.54 0.75 -1.62
CA ALA A 35 15.87 1.97 -2.08
C ALA A 35 16.01 3.09 -1.06
N LEU A 36 16.09 4.32 -1.56
CA LEU A 36 16.09 5.53 -0.75
C LEU A 36 15.12 6.54 -1.37
N VAL A 37 14.18 7.05 -0.57
CA VAL A 37 13.28 8.15 -0.92
C VAL A 37 13.55 9.31 0.02
N VAL A 38 13.89 10.47 -0.52
CA VAL A 38 14.36 11.62 0.26
C VAL A 38 13.61 12.88 -0.14
N ALA A 39 13.14 13.61 0.87
CA ALA A 39 12.64 14.97 0.72
C ALA A 39 13.76 15.99 0.87
N ASP A 40 13.65 17.13 0.20
CA ASP A 40 14.64 18.23 0.29
C ASP A 40 14.68 18.88 1.66
N VAL A 41 13.57 18.81 2.40
CA VAL A 41 13.37 19.38 3.73
C VAL A 41 12.54 18.41 4.57
N PRO A 42 12.58 18.51 5.91
CA PRO A 42 11.65 17.75 6.76
C PRO A 42 10.21 18.03 6.36
N CYS A 43 9.44 16.97 6.12
CA CYS A 43 8.08 17.01 5.59
C CYS A 43 7.06 16.59 6.64
N ALA A 44 5.86 17.16 6.61
CA ALA A 44 4.74 16.55 7.31
C ALA A 44 4.57 15.10 6.84
N ALA A 45 4.45 14.18 7.79
CA ALA A 45 4.40 12.75 7.52
C ALA A 45 3.17 12.08 8.15
N ALA A 46 2.69 11.07 7.48
CA ALA A 46 1.72 10.12 8.01
C ALA A 46 2.13 8.71 7.57
N ALA A 47 1.92 7.74 8.44
CA ALA A 47 2.13 6.35 8.09
C ALA A 47 1.05 5.46 8.69
N VAL A 48 0.82 4.33 8.05
CA VAL A 48 -0.05 3.26 8.55
C VAL A 48 0.72 1.95 8.43
N PHE A 49 0.58 1.09 9.44
CA PHE A 49 1.38 -0.13 9.59
C PHE A 49 0.49 -1.34 9.83
N THR A 50 1.03 -2.53 9.56
CA THR A 50 0.37 -3.82 9.82
C THR A 50 -0.24 -3.89 11.22
N THR A 51 -1.36 -4.57 11.37
CA THR A 51 -1.95 -4.91 12.68
C THR A 51 -1.50 -6.27 13.20
N ASN A 52 -0.66 -6.99 12.43
CA ASN A 52 -0.10 -8.27 12.85
C ASN A 52 0.66 -8.12 14.17
N LYS A 53 0.38 -9.02 15.13
CA LYS A 53 1.03 -9.01 16.45
C LYS A 53 2.52 -9.35 16.36
N VAL A 54 2.94 -10.05 15.31
CA VAL A 54 4.34 -10.35 15.01
C VAL A 54 4.90 -9.26 14.08
N ALA A 55 4.87 -8.00 14.54
CA ALA A 55 5.36 -6.88 13.76
C ALA A 55 6.89 -6.92 13.61
N ALA A 56 7.39 -6.65 12.41
CA ALA A 56 8.81 -6.61 12.10
C ALA A 56 9.53 -5.44 12.79
N ALA A 57 10.83 -5.56 13.00
CA ALA A 57 11.65 -4.56 13.67
C ALA A 57 11.57 -3.16 13.03
N PRO A 58 11.56 -2.99 11.69
CA PRO A 58 11.31 -1.69 11.05
C PRO A 58 9.99 -1.05 11.47
N VAL A 59 8.90 -1.84 11.50
CA VAL A 59 7.58 -1.37 11.90
C VAL A 59 7.57 -0.88 13.34
N LEU A 60 8.20 -1.63 14.25
CA LEU A 60 8.31 -1.26 15.66
C LEU A 60 9.12 0.02 15.85
N TYR A 61 10.24 0.13 15.14
CA TYR A 61 11.08 1.33 15.14
C TYR A 61 10.32 2.56 14.64
N ASP A 62 9.69 2.46 13.48
CA ASP A 62 8.99 3.59 12.85
C ASP A 62 7.79 4.07 13.68
N ARG A 63 7.02 3.14 14.27
CA ARG A 63 5.94 3.48 15.20
C ARG A 63 6.47 4.30 16.38
N GLU A 64 7.61 3.89 16.95
CA GLU A 64 8.20 4.60 18.09
C GLU A 64 8.73 5.99 17.68
N VAL A 65 9.39 6.11 16.53
CA VAL A 65 9.87 7.40 15.99
C VAL A 65 8.70 8.38 15.82
N LEU A 66 7.63 7.94 15.14
CA LEU A 66 6.45 8.79 14.90
C LEU A 66 5.72 9.14 16.18
N ARG A 67 5.53 8.17 17.10
CA ARG A 67 4.90 8.38 18.41
C ARG A 67 5.64 9.41 19.26
N ARG A 68 6.97 9.33 19.33
CA ARG A 68 7.81 10.29 20.06
C ARG A 68 7.66 11.71 19.53
N GLN A 69 7.52 11.87 18.22
CA GLN A 69 7.29 13.18 17.60
C GLN A 69 5.88 13.71 17.83
N GLU A 70 4.85 12.84 17.89
CA GLU A 70 3.48 13.24 18.23
C GLU A 70 3.34 13.67 19.72
N CYS A 71 4.11 13.05 20.63
CA CYS A 71 4.03 13.30 22.08
C CYS A 71 4.87 14.50 22.55
N ARG A 72 5.72 15.09 21.72
CA ARG A 72 6.53 16.25 22.13
C ARG A 72 5.67 17.49 22.28
N ARG A 73 5.41 17.88 23.55
CA ARG A 73 5.04 19.25 23.90
C ARG A 73 6.26 20.16 23.68
N PRO A 74 6.09 21.45 23.34
CA PRO A 74 7.19 22.37 23.02
C PRO A 74 8.21 22.63 24.16
N GLU A 75 8.03 22.10 25.35
CA GLU A 75 8.67 22.57 26.59
C GLU A 75 9.61 21.57 27.30
N LEU A 76 10.01 20.47 26.71
CA LEU A 76 11.00 19.60 27.34
C LEU A 76 12.31 19.61 26.54
N GLN A 77 13.26 20.42 27.02
CA GLN A 77 14.68 20.38 26.64
C GLN A 77 15.25 19.00 26.92
N ASP A 78 15.93 18.44 25.95
CA ASP A 78 16.54 17.11 26.01
C ASP A 78 17.61 17.04 27.11
N ALA A 79 17.45 16.09 28.03
CA ALA A 79 18.45 15.72 29.03
C ALA A 79 19.59 14.83 28.46
N ASP A 80 19.54 14.48 27.17
CA ASP A 80 20.56 13.67 26.51
C ASP A 80 21.45 14.58 25.67
N GLY A 81 22.61 14.95 26.22
CA GLY A 81 23.59 15.92 25.73
C GLY A 81 24.18 15.65 24.35
N PHE A 82 23.43 15.80 23.28
CA PHE A 82 23.91 15.87 21.91
C PHE A 82 23.73 17.28 21.35
N SER A 83 24.75 18.11 21.50
CA SER A 83 24.85 19.40 20.84
C SER A 83 25.45 19.21 19.44
N ALA A 84 24.61 19.09 18.44
CA ALA A 84 25.00 19.32 17.05
C ALA A 84 24.50 20.72 16.66
N GLY A 85 25.39 21.58 16.13
CA GLY A 85 25.12 22.95 15.73
C GLY A 85 23.89 23.07 14.86
N ALA A 86 22.81 23.57 15.43
CA ALA A 86 21.51 23.64 14.80
C ALA A 86 21.33 25.00 14.13
N ALA A 87 21.21 24.99 12.79
CA ALA A 87 20.43 26.00 12.12
C ALA A 87 18.97 25.85 12.59
N THR A 88 18.44 26.86 13.25
CA THR A 88 17.09 26.89 13.79
C THR A 88 16.10 26.96 12.61
N PHE A 89 15.67 25.83 12.09
CA PHE A 89 14.53 25.77 11.20
C PHE A 89 13.26 25.88 12.03
N LEU A 90 12.58 27.00 11.93
CA LEU A 90 11.25 27.20 12.48
C LEU A 90 10.31 26.15 11.85
N SER A 91 9.94 25.14 12.64
CA SER A 91 8.89 24.18 12.30
C SER A 91 7.62 24.96 11.91
N PRO A 92 6.95 24.64 10.79
CA PRO A 92 5.62 25.22 10.54
C PRO A 92 4.76 24.86 11.75
N ARG A 93 4.12 25.87 12.37
CA ARG A 93 3.29 25.72 13.57
C ARG A 93 2.22 24.64 13.36
N GLY A 94 2.50 23.41 13.83
CA GLY A 94 1.61 22.27 13.77
C GLY A 94 2.31 21.08 14.40
N SER A 95 1.85 20.65 15.57
CA SER A 95 2.37 19.49 16.31
C SER A 95 2.09 18.19 15.54
N GLY A 96 3.13 17.59 14.96
CA GLY A 96 3.01 16.29 14.30
C GLY A 96 4.34 15.82 13.71
N PRO A 97 4.43 14.55 13.29
CA PRO A 97 5.68 13.96 12.85
C PRO A 97 6.22 14.60 11.56
N LEU A 98 7.54 14.80 11.56
CA LEU A 98 8.34 15.24 10.41
C LEU A 98 9.25 14.11 9.96
N VAL A 99 9.27 13.84 8.66
CA VAL A 99 10.14 12.83 8.04
C VAL A 99 10.83 13.45 6.82
N GLN A 100 12.09 13.08 6.61
CA GLN A 100 12.86 13.56 5.48
C GLN A 100 13.38 12.44 4.59
N ALA A 101 13.58 11.24 5.14
CA ALA A 101 14.05 10.10 4.37
C ALA A 101 13.34 8.80 4.77
N ILE A 102 13.21 7.90 3.81
CA ILE A 102 12.80 6.52 4.02
C ILE A 102 13.84 5.64 3.33
N LEU A 103 14.53 4.80 4.12
CA LEU A 103 15.38 3.73 3.62
C LEU A 103 14.55 2.45 3.54
N ALA A 104 14.62 1.74 2.42
CA ALA A 104 13.95 0.45 2.27
C ALA A 104 14.91 -0.61 1.71
N ASN A 105 14.73 -1.86 2.13
CA ASN A 105 15.42 -2.99 1.52
C ASN A 105 14.46 -4.11 1.15
N SER A 106 14.85 -4.88 0.13
CA SER A 106 14.24 -6.18 -0.20
C SER A 106 15.21 -7.34 0.04
N GLY A 107 14.68 -8.57 0.08
CA GLY A 107 15.44 -9.81 0.28
C GLY A 107 15.54 -10.28 1.73
N CYS A 108 15.39 -9.40 2.72
CA CYS A 108 15.34 -9.71 4.15
C CYS A 108 14.28 -8.84 4.82
N ALA A 109 13.33 -9.47 5.52
CA ALA A 109 12.22 -8.79 6.18
C ALA A 109 12.60 -8.11 7.51
N ASN A 110 13.69 -8.51 8.13
CA ASN A 110 14.05 -8.11 9.51
C ASN A 110 12.88 -8.32 10.48
N ALA A 111 12.18 -9.44 10.32
CA ALA A 111 11.06 -9.87 11.16
C ALA A 111 11.45 -11.12 11.94
N CYS A 112 10.93 -11.27 13.16
CA CYS A 112 11.29 -12.35 14.09
C CYS A 112 12.80 -12.39 14.41
N THR A 113 13.47 -11.23 14.44
CA THR A 113 14.93 -11.08 14.65
C THR A 113 15.28 -10.53 16.04
N GLY A 114 14.27 -10.40 16.91
CA GLY A 114 14.43 -9.99 18.30
C GLY A 114 15.07 -8.61 18.46
N GLU A 115 15.84 -8.44 19.55
CA GLU A 115 16.52 -7.18 19.83
C GLU A 115 17.58 -6.79 18.79
N GLN A 116 18.24 -7.80 18.17
CA GLN A 116 19.21 -7.52 17.12
C GLN A 116 18.55 -6.80 15.94
N GLY A 117 17.37 -7.26 15.49
CA GLY A 117 16.65 -6.60 14.42
C GLY A 117 16.27 -5.15 14.73
N LEU A 118 15.92 -4.84 15.98
CA LEU A 118 15.68 -3.46 16.42
C LEU A 118 16.94 -2.61 16.42
N ARG A 119 18.09 -3.18 16.85
CA ARG A 119 19.40 -2.50 16.76
C ARG A 119 19.75 -2.21 15.30
N ASP A 120 19.55 -3.18 14.41
CA ASP A 120 19.83 -3.04 12.97
C ASP A 120 18.93 -1.98 12.32
N ALA A 121 17.64 -1.92 12.64
CA ALA A 121 16.73 -0.89 12.16
C ALA A 121 17.18 0.52 12.62
N LYS A 122 17.54 0.68 13.90
CA LYS A 122 18.08 1.94 14.45
C LYS A 122 19.38 2.36 13.78
N LEU A 123 20.33 1.42 13.64
CA LEU A 123 21.62 1.67 12.99
C LEU A 123 21.43 2.08 11.52
N SER A 124 20.52 1.42 10.81
CA SER A 124 20.17 1.76 9.41
C SER A 124 19.68 3.21 9.29
N ALA A 125 18.79 3.64 10.19
CA ALA A 125 18.30 5.01 10.22
C ALA A 125 19.42 6.02 10.57
N LEU A 126 20.24 5.71 11.58
CA LEU A 126 21.35 6.56 12.02
C LEU A 126 22.37 6.79 10.91
N VAL A 127 22.81 5.71 10.25
CA VAL A 127 23.80 5.80 9.16
C VAL A 127 23.20 6.52 7.95
N THR A 128 21.93 6.26 7.62
CA THR A 128 21.23 7.00 6.56
C THR A 128 21.21 8.51 6.84
N ALA A 129 20.89 8.89 8.08
CA ALA A 129 20.89 10.28 8.50
C ALA A 129 22.28 10.93 8.36
N GLY A 130 23.32 10.23 8.79
CA GLY A 130 24.72 10.70 8.67
C GLY A 130 25.14 10.93 7.22
N GLU A 131 24.84 9.99 6.31
CA GLU A 131 25.16 10.13 4.87
C GLU A 131 24.37 11.25 4.17
N LEU A 132 23.18 11.57 4.67
CA LEU A 132 22.34 12.64 4.12
C LEU A 132 22.53 13.99 4.82
N GLY A 133 23.25 14.05 5.93
CA GLY A 133 23.41 15.26 6.75
C GLY A 133 22.09 15.73 7.38
N ILE A 134 21.25 14.80 7.81
CA ILE A 134 19.91 15.09 8.39
C ILE A 134 19.77 14.52 9.81
N ASP A 135 18.73 14.93 10.53
CA ASP A 135 18.43 14.39 11.85
C ASP A 135 17.96 12.92 11.76
N PRO A 136 18.56 11.98 12.53
CA PRO A 136 18.13 10.58 12.55
C PRO A 136 16.65 10.37 12.91
N ARG A 137 16.06 11.30 13.66
CA ARG A 137 14.64 11.28 14.00
C ARG A 137 13.71 11.50 12.79
N HIS A 138 14.26 12.00 11.69
CA HIS A 138 13.53 12.22 10.43
C HIS A 138 13.73 11.08 9.41
N VAL A 139 14.29 9.94 9.84
CA VAL A 139 14.49 8.77 8.98
C VAL A 139 13.59 7.62 9.42
N LEU A 140 12.80 7.11 8.48
CA LEU A 140 12.05 5.86 8.64
C LEU A 140 12.73 4.74 7.85
N VAL A 141 12.42 3.50 8.21
CA VAL A 141 13.01 2.31 7.59
C VAL A 141 11.94 1.29 7.22
N ALA A 142 12.13 0.58 6.11
CA ALA A 142 11.24 -0.48 5.67
C ALA A 142 12.04 -1.68 5.18
N SER A 143 11.57 -2.88 5.45
CA SER A 143 12.21 -4.11 4.99
C SER A 143 11.16 -5.07 4.44
N THR A 144 11.55 -5.91 3.49
CA THR A 144 10.69 -6.96 2.94
C THR A 144 11.54 -8.14 2.45
N GLY A 145 10.99 -9.35 2.48
CA GLY A 145 11.65 -10.57 2.03
C GLY A 145 11.61 -11.67 3.09
N VAL A 146 12.69 -12.40 3.26
CA VAL A 146 12.76 -13.57 4.14
C VAL A 146 12.59 -13.19 5.61
N ILE A 147 11.69 -13.89 6.32
CA ILE A 147 11.45 -13.78 7.75
C ILE A 147 12.45 -14.65 8.53
N GLY A 148 12.86 -14.23 9.73
CA GLY A 148 13.71 -15.02 10.63
C GLY A 148 15.21 -14.97 10.31
N ARG A 149 15.63 -14.16 9.33
CA ARG A 149 17.05 -13.94 9.00
C ARG A 149 17.53 -12.59 9.48
N PRO A 150 18.72 -12.49 10.09
CA PRO A 150 19.36 -11.21 10.38
C PRO A 150 19.62 -10.42 9.10
N LEU A 151 19.55 -9.10 9.17
CA LEU A 151 19.94 -8.22 8.08
C LEU A 151 21.46 -8.35 7.83
N PRO A 152 21.91 -8.52 6.59
CA PRO A 152 23.32 -8.44 6.24
C PRO A 152 23.77 -6.97 6.25
N MET A 153 24.05 -6.45 7.45
CA MET A 153 24.23 -5.01 7.69
C MET A 153 25.36 -4.41 6.85
N ASP A 154 26.47 -5.12 6.65
CA ASP A 154 27.58 -4.61 5.82
C ASP A 154 27.12 -4.31 4.39
N ARG A 155 26.32 -5.20 3.80
CA ARG A 155 25.76 -5.03 2.47
C ARG A 155 24.71 -3.92 2.43
N LEU A 156 23.80 -3.89 3.41
CA LEU A 156 22.77 -2.87 3.51
C LEU A 156 23.40 -1.47 3.62
N LEU A 157 24.36 -1.29 4.50
CA LEU A 157 25.02 0.00 4.72
C LEU A 157 25.84 0.45 3.50
N ALA A 158 26.54 -0.49 2.84
CA ALA A 158 27.22 -0.19 1.58
C ALA A 158 26.23 0.23 0.47
N GLY A 159 25.12 -0.49 0.33
CA GLY A 159 24.06 -0.16 -0.60
C GLY A 159 23.41 1.18 -0.30
N MET A 160 23.13 1.49 0.95
CA MET A 160 22.57 2.77 1.38
C MET A 160 23.51 3.94 1.03
N LYS A 161 24.81 3.83 1.29
CA LYS A 161 25.82 4.83 0.88
C LYS A 161 25.85 5.03 -0.64
N ALA A 162 25.75 3.93 -1.41
CA ALA A 162 25.68 4.00 -2.86
C ALA A 162 24.37 4.66 -3.34
N ALA A 163 23.23 4.38 -2.69
CA ALA A 163 21.95 4.99 -2.99
C ALA A 163 21.94 6.50 -2.71
N ALA A 164 22.54 6.93 -1.59
CA ALA A 164 22.65 8.35 -1.25
C ALA A 164 23.39 9.16 -2.35
N LYS A 165 24.45 8.59 -2.93
CA LYS A 165 25.21 9.19 -4.03
C LYS A 165 24.45 9.21 -5.37
N LYS A 166 23.46 8.31 -5.55
CA LYS A 166 22.65 8.17 -6.79
C LYS A 166 21.27 8.84 -6.73
N LEU A 167 20.99 9.61 -5.68
CA LEU A 167 19.69 10.30 -5.54
C LEU A 167 19.41 11.26 -6.70
N GLY A 168 18.24 11.11 -7.33
CA GLY A 168 17.81 11.98 -8.42
C GLY A 168 16.29 12.15 -8.45
N ARG A 169 15.82 13.06 -9.34
CA ARG A 169 14.41 13.52 -9.40
C ARG A 169 13.65 13.01 -10.62
N THR A 170 14.31 12.30 -11.52
CA THR A 170 13.69 11.86 -12.75
C THR A 170 12.79 10.65 -12.51
N PRO A 171 11.83 10.36 -13.40
CA PRO A 171 11.05 9.12 -13.33
C PRO A 171 11.91 7.86 -13.25
N ALA A 172 13.08 7.84 -13.91
CA ALA A 172 14.00 6.70 -13.86
C ALA A 172 14.54 6.42 -12.45
N HIS A 173 14.77 7.47 -11.63
CA HIS A 173 15.19 7.30 -10.24
C HIS A 173 14.06 6.74 -9.37
N GLY A 174 12.82 7.20 -9.57
CA GLY A 174 11.63 6.63 -8.93
C GLY A 174 11.45 5.16 -9.26
N LEU A 175 11.53 4.81 -10.54
CA LEU A 175 11.43 3.44 -11.02
C LEU A 175 12.58 2.55 -10.48
N ALA A 176 13.81 3.09 -10.35
CA ALA A 176 14.92 2.35 -9.75
C ALA A 176 14.66 2.03 -8.27
N ALA A 177 14.11 2.99 -7.51
CA ALA A 177 13.72 2.78 -6.11
C ALA A 177 12.58 1.76 -6.00
N GLU A 178 11.58 1.83 -6.87
CA GLU A 178 10.48 0.89 -6.91
C GLU A 178 10.99 -0.54 -7.18
N LYS A 179 11.83 -0.75 -8.19
CA LYS A 179 12.44 -2.04 -8.48
C LYS A 179 13.28 -2.59 -7.32
N ALA A 180 13.84 -1.74 -6.49
CA ALA A 180 14.66 -2.15 -5.35
C ALA A 180 13.82 -2.66 -4.16
N VAL A 181 12.53 -2.38 -4.09
CA VAL A 181 11.65 -2.91 -3.05
C VAL A 181 10.85 -4.14 -3.48
N MET A 182 10.85 -4.49 -4.76
CA MET A 182 10.18 -5.68 -5.30
C MET A 182 10.77 -6.97 -4.72
N THR A 183 9.92 -8.00 -4.55
CA THR A 183 10.33 -9.36 -4.15
C THR A 183 9.93 -10.39 -5.21
N THR A 184 8.75 -10.94 -5.13
CA THR A 184 8.12 -11.83 -6.09
C THR A 184 7.32 -11.08 -7.17
N ASP A 185 7.24 -9.76 -7.04
CA ASP A 185 6.60 -8.88 -8.03
C ASP A 185 7.20 -9.07 -9.42
N THR A 186 6.36 -9.17 -10.46
CA THR A 186 6.80 -9.29 -11.85
C THR A 186 6.83 -7.95 -12.57
N LYS A 187 6.09 -6.96 -12.07
CA LYS A 187 5.96 -5.62 -12.66
C LYS A 187 6.13 -4.52 -11.60
N PRO A 188 6.85 -3.44 -11.92
CA PRO A 188 6.89 -2.25 -11.07
C PRO A 188 5.53 -1.57 -11.02
N LYS A 189 5.18 -1.01 -9.86
CA LYS A 189 3.87 -0.41 -9.58
C LYS A 189 4.01 1.04 -9.19
N GLU A 190 3.69 1.93 -10.12
CA GLU A 190 3.73 3.38 -9.94
C GLU A 190 2.38 4.01 -10.26
N ALA A 191 2.04 5.08 -9.57
CA ALA A 191 0.84 5.87 -9.85
C ALA A 191 1.07 7.35 -9.54
N CYS A 192 0.38 8.21 -10.29
CA CYS A 192 0.42 9.66 -10.07
C CYS A 192 -0.93 10.30 -10.42
N ALA A 193 -1.33 11.27 -9.61
CA ALA A 193 -2.51 12.09 -9.85
C ALA A 193 -2.22 13.57 -9.58
N LYS A 194 -2.93 14.44 -10.29
CA LYS A 194 -2.89 15.88 -10.10
C LYS A 194 -4.29 16.40 -9.80
N THR A 195 -4.36 17.40 -8.92
CA THR A 195 -5.61 18.10 -8.57
C THR A 195 -5.33 19.57 -8.32
N THR A 196 -6.38 20.38 -8.18
CA THR A 196 -6.26 21.79 -7.83
C THR A 196 -6.69 22.01 -6.39
N VAL A 197 -5.84 22.64 -5.59
CA VAL A 197 -6.06 23.01 -4.20
C VAL A 197 -5.79 24.51 -4.05
N GLY A 198 -6.78 25.29 -3.65
CA GLY A 198 -6.62 26.73 -3.50
C GLY A 198 -6.07 27.43 -4.75
N GLY A 199 -6.47 26.99 -5.94
CA GLY A 199 -5.99 27.52 -7.23
C GLY A 199 -4.58 27.06 -7.65
N LYS A 200 -3.91 26.21 -6.88
CA LYS A 200 -2.59 25.66 -7.19
C LYS A 200 -2.68 24.19 -7.59
N THR A 201 -1.86 23.78 -8.56
CA THR A 201 -1.75 22.37 -8.92
C THR A 201 -0.96 21.62 -7.85
N VAL A 202 -1.58 20.61 -7.26
CA VAL A 202 -0.99 19.67 -6.30
C VAL A 202 -0.81 18.33 -6.99
N THR A 203 0.34 17.72 -6.79
CA THR A 203 0.70 16.40 -7.32
C THR A 203 0.79 15.40 -6.17
N VAL A 204 0.21 14.23 -6.37
CA VAL A 204 0.39 13.03 -5.53
C VAL A 204 1.01 11.96 -6.39
N GLY A 205 2.17 11.45 -6.00
CA GLY A 205 2.85 10.34 -6.69
C GLY A 205 3.15 9.22 -5.72
N GLY A 206 3.21 7.99 -6.20
CA GLY A 206 3.50 6.85 -5.33
C GLY A 206 4.08 5.68 -6.08
N MET A 207 4.73 4.81 -5.32
CA MET A 207 5.17 3.47 -5.72
C MET A 207 4.76 2.46 -4.66
N SER A 208 4.59 1.20 -5.04
CA SER A 208 4.29 0.12 -4.10
C SER A 208 4.79 -1.23 -4.57
N LYS A 209 5.13 -2.10 -3.64
CA LYS A 209 5.42 -3.52 -3.91
C LYS A 209 4.44 -4.41 -3.19
N GLY A 210 4.20 -5.59 -3.75
CA GLY A 210 3.39 -6.66 -3.18
C GLY A 210 2.75 -7.50 -4.27
N SER A 211 2.86 -8.82 -4.16
CA SER A 211 2.26 -9.81 -5.05
C SER A 211 1.78 -11.06 -4.32
N GLY A 212 2.34 -11.42 -3.16
CA GLY A 212 1.89 -12.50 -2.28
C GLY A 212 1.90 -12.09 -0.81
N MET A 213 1.30 -12.93 0.06
CA MET A 213 1.03 -12.68 1.47
C MET A 213 0.20 -11.39 1.63
N ILE A 214 -0.91 -11.25 0.89
CA ILE A 214 -1.72 -10.02 0.87
C ILE A 214 -3.15 -10.28 1.30
N GLU A 215 -3.47 -9.87 2.54
CA GLU A 215 -4.81 -9.62 3.04
C GLU A 215 -4.89 -8.33 3.83
N PRO A 216 -5.89 -7.46 3.56
CA PRO A 216 -5.97 -6.16 4.22
C PRO A 216 -6.62 -6.20 5.60
N ASN A 217 -5.80 -6.10 6.59
CA ASN A 217 -5.93 -5.29 7.78
C ASN A 217 -4.66 -4.43 7.90
N MET A 218 -4.28 -3.76 6.80
CA MET A 218 -2.96 -3.22 6.52
C MET A 218 -1.96 -4.35 6.21
N ALA A 219 -2.14 -5.05 5.08
CA ALA A 219 -1.45 -6.29 4.71
C ALA A 219 -0.27 -6.09 3.75
N THR A 220 0.51 -7.13 3.54
CA THR A 220 1.83 -7.32 2.91
C THR A 220 2.13 -6.44 1.72
N MET A 221 2.39 -5.19 2.02
CA MET A 221 2.80 -4.24 1.02
C MET A 221 3.73 -3.18 1.63
N LEU A 222 4.59 -2.66 0.82
CA LEU A 222 5.27 -1.40 1.11
C LEU A 222 4.76 -0.36 0.12
N GLY A 223 4.21 0.74 0.64
CA GLY A 223 3.73 1.87 -0.14
C GLY A 223 4.46 3.15 0.23
N PHE A 224 4.99 3.84 -0.76
CA PHE A 224 5.71 5.10 -0.60
C PHE A 224 4.99 6.15 -1.42
N ILE A 225 4.35 7.09 -0.74
CA ILE A 225 3.53 8.13 -1.37
C ILE A 225 4.11 9.49 -1.03
N THR A 226 4.25 10.34 -2.03
CA THR A 226 4.77 11.70 -1.92
C THR A 226 3.76 12.69 -2.46
N THR A 227 3.72 13.88 -1.85
CA THR A 227 2.93 14.99 -2.37
C THR A 227 3.64 16.32 -2.15
N ASP A 228 3.44 17.25 -3.06
CA ASP A 228 3.91 18.63 -2.90
C ASP A 228 2.89 19.53 -2.18
N ALA A 229 1.75 19.01 -1.73
CA ALA A 229 0.74 19.75 -0.98
C ALA A 229 1.29 20.34 0.32
N ALA A 230 0.92 21.57 0.64
CA ALA A 230 1.00 22.11 1.99
C ALA A 230 -0.23 21.67 2.78
N ILE A 231 -0.03 20.81 3.79
CA ILE A 231 -1.08 20.18 4.58
C ILE A 231 -0.58 19.90 6.01
N THR A 232 -1.43 20.06 7.01
CA THR A 232 -1.04 19.75 8.39
C THR A 232 -0.91 18.24 8.62
N PRO A 233 -0.03 17.78 9.53
CA PRO A 233 0.11 16.35 9.84
C PRO A 233 -1.20 15.66 10.21
N ALA A 234 -2.06 16.32 10.98
CA ALA A 234 -3.38 15.78 11.38
C ALA A 234 -4.29 15.55 10.16
N MET A 235 -4.34 16.51 9.22
CA MET A 235 -5.13 16.37 8.00
C MET A 235 -4.51 15.37 7.03
N LEU A 236 -3.18 15.27 6.98
CA LEU A 236 -2.45 14.28 6.20
C LEU A 236 -2.77 12.86 6.68
N LYS A 237 -2.69 12.63 8.00
CA LYS A 237 -3.06 11.35 8.66
C LYS A 237 -4.52 10.99 8.37
N ARG A 238 -5.45 11.96 8.48
CA ARG A 238 -6.87 11.77 8.14
C ARG A 238 -7.07 11.38 6.67
N ALA A 239 -6.40 12.07 5.76
CA ALA A 239 -6.50 11.78 4.33
C ALA A 239 -5.96 10.38 4.00
N LEU A 240 -4.81 10.00 4.58
CA LEU A 240 -4.23 8.67 4.40
C LEU A 240 -5.16 7.58 4.90
N SER A 241 -5.70 7.69 6.11
CA SER A 241 -6.63 6.70 6.67
C SER A 241 -7.86 6.49 5.80
N LEU A 242 -8.44 7.58 5.26
CA LEU A 242 -9.59 7.50 4.36
C LEU A 242 -9.24 6.86 3.01
N ALA A 243 -8.07 7.17 2.45
CA ALA A 243 -7.61 6.59 1.19
C ALA A 243 -7.31 5.09 1.33
N ILE A 244 -6.63 4.68 2.41
CA ILE A 244 -6.31 3.28 2.72
C ILE A 244 -7.60 2.43 2.86
N ALA A 245 -8.62 2.94 3.54
CA ALA A 245 -9.89 2.24 3.72
C ALA A 245 -10.59 1.90 2.38
N LYS A 246 -10.32 2.67 1.32
CA LYS A 246 -10.92 2.48 0.00
C LYS A 246 -9.98 1.85 -1.04
N SER A 247 -8.73 1.58 -0.67
CA SER A 247 -7.71 1.07 -1.57
C SER A 247 -7.06 -0.19 -1.03
N PHE A 248 -5.94 -0.05 -0.32
CA PHE A 248 -5.16 -1.18 0.19
C PHE A 248 -5.95 -2.08 1.14
N ASN A 249 -6.85 -1.56 1.98
CA ASN A 249 -7.75 -2.38 2.81
C ASN A 249 -8.84 -3.11 2.02
N ARG A 250 -8.90 -2.93 0.71
CA ARG A 250 -9.80 -3.64 -0.21
C ARG A 250 -9.05 -4.56 -1.17
N LEU A 251 -7.83 -4.94 -0.83
CA LEU A 251 -6.98 -5.79 -1.65
C LEU A 251 -6.81 -7.16 -0.97
N VAL A 252 -7.04 -8.25 -1.69
CA VAL A 252 -6.79 -9.63 -1.24
C VAL A 252 -6.09 -10.40 -2.36
N VAL A 253 -4.94 -11.03 -2.07
CA VAL A 253 -4.33 -11.99 -3.00
C VAL A 253 -4.52 -13.41 -2.48
N ASP A 254 -4.03 -13.74 -1.30
CA ASP A 254 -4.03 -15.10 -0.73
C ASP A 254 -4.70 -15.20 0.63
N GLY A 255 -4.88 -14.10 1.31
CA GLY A 255 -5.53 -14.08 2.61
C GLY A 255 -4.59 -14.15 3.80
N ASP A 256 -3.27 -14.01 3.58
CA ASP A 256 -2.26 -13.98 4.63
C ASP A 256 -1.86 -12.54 4.98
N GLU A 257 -1.72 -12.26 6.29
CA GLU A 257 -1.30 -10.95 6.80
C GLU A 257 0.21 -10.92 7.06
N SER A 258 0.89 -9.88 6.55
CA SER A 258 2.34 -9.72 6.74
C SER A 258 2.74 -9.09 8.07
N THR A 259 4.00 -9.30 8.41
CA THR A 259 4.69 -8.69 9.53
C THR A 259 5.23 -7.28 9.25
N ASN A 260 5.31 -6.87 7.98
CA ASN A 260 6.10 -5.71 7.55
C ASN A 260 5.32 -4.55 6.94
N ASP A 261 4.01 -4.69 6.75
CA ASP A 261 3.22 -3.71 6.00
C ASP A 261 3.38 -2.30 6.49
N SER A 262 3.67 -1.42 5.54
CA SER A 262 3.86 -0.01 5.82
C SER A 262 3.45 0.83 4.63
N VAL A 263 2.62 1.85 4.85
CA VAL A 263 2.33 2.90 3.87
C VAL A 263 2.78 4.22 4.44
N PHE A 264 3.70 4.86 3.76
CA PHE A 264 4.24 6.17 4.10
C PHE A 264 3.68 7.23 3.16
N LEU A 265 3.32 8.39 3.72
CA LEU A 265 2.89 9.57 2.97
C LEU A 265 3.66 10.79 3.48
N LEU A 266 4.45 11.39 2.59
CA LEU A 266 5.25 12.59 2.87
C LEU A 266 4.73 13.79 2.08
N ALA A 267 4.61 14.95 2.72
CA ALA A 267 4.12 16.18 2.12
C ALA A 267 5.14 17.31 2.21
N SER A 268 5.77 17.69 1.07
CA SER A 268 6.85 18.68 1.02
C SER A 268 6.38 20.14 1.11
N GLY A 269 5.10 20.42 0.89
CA GLY A 269 4.56 21.78 0.88
C GLY A 269 4.96 22.63 -0.34
N LYS A 270 5.67 22.06 -1.33
CA LYS A 270 6.26 22.81 -2.47
C LYS A 270 5.28 23.12 -3.61
N ALA A 271 3.98 22.79 -3.49
CA ALA A 271 2.96 23.18 -4.46
C ALA A 271 2.60 24.67 -4.37
N GLY A 272 2.85 25.31 -3.23
CA GLY A 272 2.53 26.70 -2.99
C GLY A 272 1.04 26.97 -2.76
N ASN A 273 0.26 25.96 -2.42
CA ASN A 273 -1.12 26.10 -1.97
C ASN A 273 -1.17 26.61 -0.51
N ARG A 274 -2.30 27.24 -0.14
CA ARG A 274 -2.59 27.51 1.27
C ARG A 274 -2.64 26.19 2.04
N THR A 275 -2.05 26.14 3.23
CA THR A 275 -1.99 24.95 4.06
C THR A 275 -3.40 24.39 4.34
N ILE A 276 -3.62 23.14 4.00
CA ILE A 276 -4.85 22.40 4.31
C ILE A 276 -4.83 22.06 5.80
N ALA A 277 -5.54 22.88 6.62
CA ALA A 277 -5.58 22.74 8.07
C ALA A 277 -6.92 22.20 8.61
N LYS A 278 -7.94 22.08 7.78
CA LYS A 278 -9.29 21.59 8.13
C LYS A 278 -9.96 20.88 6.95
N GLY A 279 -11.08 20.21 7.20
CA GLY A 279 -11.95 19.67 6.15
C GLY A 279 -12.56 20.75 5.27
N GLY A 280 -13.06 20.37 4.10
CA GLY A 280 -13.66 21.21 3.11
C GLY A 280 -13.13 20.95 1.70
N LYS A 281 -13.48 21.80 0.75
CA LYS A 281 -13.25 21.59 -0.69
C LYS A 281 -11.78 21.28 -1.04
N ASP A 282 -10.83 21.96 -0.45
CA ASP A 282 -9.39 21.75 -0.71
C ASP A 282 -8.91 20.41 -0.15
N PHE A 283 -9.37 20.03 1.06
CA PHE A 283 -9.09 18.72 1.62
C PHE A 283 -9.71 17.60 0.79
N ASP A 284 -10.96 17.75 0.34
CA ASP A 284 -11.64 16.75 -0.47
C ASP A 284 -10.99 16.57 -1.85
N ALA A 285 -10.50 17.66 -2.45
CA ALA A 285 -9.75 17.61 -3.70
C ALA A 285 -8.42 16.86 -3.53
N PHE A 286 -7.66 17.16 -2.46
CA PHE A 286 -6.43 16.46 -2.12
C PHE A 286 -6.68 14.97 -1.83
N ARG A 287 -7.69 14.68 -0.97
CA ARG A 287 -8.08 13.31 -0.63
C ARG A 287 -8.46 12.49 -1.85
N ALA A 288 -9.21 13.06 -2.79
CA ALA A 288 -9.59 12.37 -4.03
C ALA A 288 -8.37 12.00 -4.90
N ALA A 289 -7.36 12.87 -4.99
CA ALA A 289 -6.12 12.57 -5.70
C ALA A 289 -5.30 11.49 -5.00
N LEU A 290 -5.21 11.54 -3.67
CA LEU A 290 -4.55 10.50 -2.87
C LEU A 290 -5.25 9.15 -3.01
N GLU A 291 -6.58 9.13 -2.92
CA GLU A 291 -7.41 7.93 -3.10
C GLU A 291 -7.19 7.32 -4.51
N ALA A 292 -7.16 8.14 -5.55
CA ALA A 292 -6.92 7.68 -6.93
C ALA A 292 -5.55 6.99 -7.08
N VAL A 293 -4.48 7.55 -6.47
CA VAL A 293 -3.15 6.95 -6.46
C VAL A 293 -3.16 5.62 -5.71
N CYS A 294 -3.72 5.59 -4.49
CA CYS A 294 -3.76 4.39 -3.66
C CYS A 294 -4.59 3.26 -4.31
N VAL A 295 -5.74 3.58 -4.92
CA VAL A 295 -6.58 2.61 -5.64
C VAL A 295 -5.84 2.07 -6.86
N SER A 296 -5.15 2.94 -7.62
CA SER A 296 -4.36 2.50 -8.77
C SER A 296 -3.27 1.51 -8.36
N LEU A 297 -2.51 1.81 -7.29
CA LEU A 297 -1.48 0.92 -6.75
C LEU A 297 -2.05 -0.41 -6.26
N ALA A 298 -3.16 -0.40 -5.51
CA ALA A 298 -3.82 -1.61 -5.02
C ALA A 298 -4.30 -2.51 -6.18
N ARG A 299 -4.87 -1.92 -7.23
CA ARG A 299 -5.29 -2.68 -8.43
C ARG A 299 -4.10 -3.28 -9.18
N GLN A 300 -2.99 -2.56 -9.30
CA GLN A 300 -1.76 -3.07 -9.90
C GLN A 300 -1.21 -4.27 -9.10
N MET A 301 -1.26 -4.22 -7.76
CA MET A 301 -0.85 -5.35 -6.91
C MET A 301 -1.76 -6.57 -7.09
N ALA A 302 -3.08 -6.40 -7.13
CA ALA A 302 -4.00 -7.51 -7.40
C ALA A 302 -3.79 -8.11 -8.81
N THR A 303 -3.48 -7.27 -9.80
CA THR A 303 -3.21 -7.72 -11.18
C THR A 303 -1.90 -8.50 -11.28
N ASP A 304 -0.91 -8.17 -10.45
CA ASP A 304 0.41 -8.79 -10.38
C ASP A 304 0.51 -9.77 -9.20
N GLY A 305 -0.62 -10.29 -8.70
CA GLY A 305 -0.64 -11.34 -7.67
C GLY A 305 0.16 -12.56 -8.11
N GLU A 306 0.81 -13.26 -7.17
CA GLU A 306 1.63 -14.44 -7.47
C GLU A 306 0.83 -15.47 -8.26
N GLY A 307 1.31 -15.79 -9.48
CA GLY A 307 0.65 -16.71 -10.40
C GLY A 307 -0.70 -16.23 -10.95
N ALA A 308 -1.11 -14.98 -10.73
CA ALA A 308 -2.39 -14.46 -11.18
C ALA A 308 -2.49 -14.42 -12.72
N THR A 309 -3.61 -14.92 -13.24
CA THR A 309 -3.96 -14.82 -14.65
C THR A 309 -5.14 -13.88 -14.90
N LYS A 310 -5.86 -13.51 -13.82
CA LYS A 310 -7.04 -12.65 -13.88
C LYS A 310 -7.08 -11.67 -12.73
N PHE A 311 -7.41 -10.42 -13.05
CA PHE A 311 -7.82 -9.43 -12.06
C PHE A 311 -9.33 -9.51 -11.85
N VAL A 312 -9.76 -9.67 -10.60
CA VAL A 312 -11.18 -9.76 -10.24
C VAL A 312 -11.56 -8.68 -9.24
N THR A 313 -12.63 -7.96 -9.52
CA THR A 313 -13.29 -7.11 -8.53
C THR A 313 -14.50 -7.86 -7.98
N VAL A 314 -14.56 -8.06 -6.67
CA VAL A 314 -15.74 -8.62 -5.99
C VAL A 314 -16.53 -7.48 -5.37
N THR A 315 -17.73 -7.22 -5.87
CA THR A 315 -18.63 -6.19 -5.34
C THR A 315 -19.83 -6.86 -4.70
N VAL A 316 -20.08 -6.56 -3.43
CA VAL A 316 -21.31 -6.92 -2.74
C VAL A 316 -22.11 -5.65 -2.51
N LYS A 317 -23.36 -5.64 -2.95
CA LYS A 317 -24.31 -4.53 -2.79
C LYS A 317 -25.63 -5.03 -2.20
N GLY A 318 -26.49 -4.10 -1.83
CA GLY A 318 -27.77 -4.45 -1.24
C GLY A 318 -27.68 -5.08 0.15
N ALA A 319 -26.55 -4.98 0.84
CA ALA A 319 -26.38 -5.46 2.21
C ALA A 319 -27.05 -4.52 3.22
N ARG A 320 -27.34 -5.00 4.45
CA ARG A 320 -27.90 -4.17 5.51
C ARG A 320 -26.98 -3.00 5.89
N SER A 321 -25.67 -3.23 5.85
CA SER A 321 -24.66 -2.21 6.14
C SER A 321 -23.43 -2.33 5.22
N GLU A 322 -22.63 -1.26 5.11
CA GLU A 322 -21.33 -1.30 4.41
C GLU A 322 -20.39 -2.34 5.05
N LYS A 323 -20.46 -2.53 6.37
CA LYS A 323 -19.70 -3.52 7.09
C LYS A 323 -20.04 -4.96 6.67
N ASP A 324 -21.33 -5.26 6.49
CA ASP A 324 -21.77 -6.58 6.03
C ASP A 324 -21.38 -6.80 4.56
N ALA A 325 -21.54 -5.78 3.71
CA ALA A 325 -21.08 -5.83 2.34
C ALA A 325 -19.57 -6.12 2.26
N ALA A 326 -18.77 -5.46 3.09
CA ALA A 326 -17.32 -5.65 3.14
C ALA A 326 -16.93 -7.06 3.62
N ARG A 327 -17.64 -7.62 4.62
CA ARG A 327 -17.42 -8.99 5.09
C ARG A 327 -17.71 -10.01 3.99
N ALA A 328 -18.85 -9.87 3.33
CA ALA A 328 -19.26 -10.78 2.27
C ALA A 328 -18.31 -10.70 1.06
N ALA A 329 -17.95 -9.48 0.61
CA ALA A 329 -17.00 -9.29 -0.50
C ALA A 329 -15.62 -9.89 -0.18
N ARG A 330 -15.13 -9.71 1.05
CA ARG A 330 -13.85 -10.27 1.51
C ARG A 330 -13.88 -11.80 1.57
N ALA A 331 -14.97 -12.39 2.08
CA ALA A 331 -15.11 -13.84 2.14
C ALA A 331 -15.05 -14.48 0.75
N VAL A 332 -15.71 -13.88 -0.24
CA VAL A 332 -15.62 -14.34 -1.64
C VAL A 332 -14.20 -14.17 -2.19
N ALA A 333 -13.58 -13.00 -1.98
CA ALA A 333 -12.23 -12.70 -2.49
C ALA A 333 -11.14 -13.60 -1.88
N LYS A 334 -11.35 -14.12 -0.65
CA LYS A 334 -10.46 -15.06 0.06
C LYS A 334 -10.71 -16.52 -0.30
N SER A 335 -11.87 -16.86 -0.85
CA SER A 335 -12.27 -18.25 -1.07
C SER A 335 -11.38 -18.94 -2.12
N PRO A 336 -10.54 -19.93 -1.74
CA PRO A 336 -9.74 -20.67 -2.70
C PRO A 336 -10.60 -21.33 -3.77
N LEU A 337 -11.78 -21.82 -3.39
CA LEU A 337 -12.71 -22.46 -4.32
C LEU A 337 -13.28 -21.48 -5.33
N ALA A 338 -13.62 -20.25 -4.93
CA ALA A 338 -14.05 -19.20 -5.87
C ALA A 338 -12.90 -18.80 -6.81
N LYS A 339 -11.70 -18.55 -6.25
CA LYS A 339 -10.52 -18.12 -7.02
C LYS A 339 -10.06 -19.19 -8.03
N THR A 340 -10.05 -20.47 -7.66
CA THR A 340 -9.72 -21.56 -8.59
C THR A 340 -10.79 -21.77 -9.67
N SER A 341 -12.06 -21.48 -9.39
CA SER A 341 -13.10 -21.52 -10.42
C SER A 341 -12.88 -20.44 -11.49
N TRP A 342 -12.42 -19.24 -11.10
CA TRP A 342 -12.09 -18.18 -12.06
C TRP A 342 -10.91 -18.54 -12.94
N PHE A 343 -9.87 -19.16 -12.39
CA PHE A 343 -8.76 -19.73 -13.14
C PHE A 343 -9.24 -20.78 -14.15
N GLY A 344 -10.07 -21.72 -13.69
CA GLY A 344 -10.67 -22.77 -14.53
C GLY A 344 -11.74 -22.27 -15.50
N ARG A 345 -12.05 -20.95 -15.52
CA ARG A 345 -13.10 -20.33 -16.34
C ARG A 345 -14.48 -20.91 -16.10
N ASP A 346 -14.73 -21.39 -14.87
CA ASP A 346 -16.02 -21.92 -14.41
C ASP A 346 -16.81 -20.79 -13.71
N PRO A 347 -17.99 -20.38 -14.21
CA PRO A 347 -18.83 -19.37 -13.57
C PRO A 347 -19.54 -19.93 -12.33
N ASN A 348 -18.78 -20.45 -11.38
CA ASN A 348 -19.24 -21.18 -10.21
C ASN A 348 -19.88 -20.25 -9.17
N TRP A 349 -21.10 -19.82 -9.43
CA TRP A 349 -21.90 -19.01 -8.53
C TRP A 349 -22.15 -19.71 -7.18
N GLY A 350 -22.19 -21.05 -7.15
CA GLY A 350 -22.37 -21.82 -5.92
C GLY A 350 -21.23 -21.62 -4.93
N ARG A 351 -19.98 -21.62 -5.39
CA ARG A 351 -18.79 -21.30 -4.57
C ARG A 351 -18.81 -19.87 -4.07
N VAL A 352 -19.28 -18.92 -4.89
CA VAL A 352 -19.47 -17.52 -4.49
C VAL A 352 -20.53 -17.41 -3.39
N LEU A 353 -21.70 -18.02 -3.55
CA LEU A 353 -22.77 -18.01 -2.54
C LEU A 353 -22.36 -18.72 -1.25
N ALA A 354 -21.66 -19.83 -1.34
CA ALA A 354 -21.12 -20.52 -0.17
C ALA A 354 -20.20 -19.58 0.64
N ALA A 355 -19.31 -18.83 -0.04
CA ALA A 355 -18.44 -17.85 0.61
C ALA A 355 -19.22 -16.69 1.25
N VAL A 356 -20.24 -16.19 0.58
CA VAL A 356 -21.14 -15.18 1.15
C VAL A 356 -21.87 -15.74 2.38
N GLY A 357 -22.33 -16.98 2.33
CA GLY A 357 -23.07 -17.63 3.42
C GLY A 357 -22.31 -17.76 4.74
N TYR A 358 -20.98 -18.05 4.69
CA TYR A 358 -20.17 -18.13 5.90
C TYR A 358 -19.48 -16.81 6.29
N SER A 359 -19.73 -15.73 5.58
CA SER A 359 -19.07 -14.41 5.79
C SER A 359 -19.43 -13.73 7.12
N GLY A 360 -20.49 -14.16 7.77
CA GLY A 360 -21.08 -13.49 8.94
C GLY A 360 -21.88 -12.23 8.59
N ALA A 361 -22.18 -12.00 7.31
CA ALA A 361 -23.17 -11.01 6.86
C ALA A 361 -24.57 -11.64 6.83
N ASP A 362 -25.60 -10.80 6.95
CA ASP A 362 -26.98 -11.27 6.73
C ASP A 362 -27.19 -11.62 5.26
N VAL A 363 -27.70 -12.83 5.00
CA VAL A 363 -27.95 -13.35 3.66
C VAL A 363 -29.29 -14.06 3.63
N VAL A 364 -30.05 -13.85 2.55
CA VAL A 364 -31.25 -14.62 2.22
C VAL A 364 -31.06 -15.13 0.79
N ASP A 365 -30.81 -16.43 0.65
CA ASP A 365 -30.47 -17.08 -0.62
C ASP A 365 -31.48 -16.79 -1.74
N MET A 366 -32.79 -16.93 -1.45
CA MET A 366 -33.87 -16.66 -2.39
C MET A 366 -34.01 -15.19 -2.84
N LYS A 367 -33.30 -14.25 -2.15
CA LYS A 367 -33.22 -12.84 -2.56
C LYS A 367 -31.93 -12.52 -3.28
N THR A 368 -30.90 -13.34 -3.07
CA THR A 368 -29.56 -13.06 -3.55
C THR A 368 -29.43 -13.30 -5.05
N GLU A 369 -28.69 -12.44 -5.71
CA GLU A 369 -28.35 -12.53 -7.12
C GLU A 369 -26.83 -12.50 -7.30
N VAL A 370 -26.29 -13.29 -8.26
CA VAL A 370 -24.86 -13.32 -8.59
C VAL A 370 -24.66 -13.05 -10.07
N PHE A 371 -23.81 -12.07 -10.38
CA PHE A 371 -23.45 -11.69 -11.73
C PHE A 371 -21.94 -11.78 -11.96
N TYR A 372 -21.54 -12.06 -13.17
CA TYR A 372 -20.18 -11.84 -13.69
C TYR A 372 -20.25 -10.73 -14.73
N ASP A 373 -19.65 -9.57 -14.45
CA ASP A 373 -19.95 -8.31 -15.11
C ASP A 373 -21.46 -8.00 -15.04
N ARG A 374 -22.14 -7.95 -16.19
CA ARG A 374 -23.58 -7.72 -16.30
C ARG A 374 -24.38 -8.98 -16.59
N VAL A 375 -23.73 -10.16 -16.61
CA VAL A 375 -24.33 -11.44 -16.94
C VAL A 375 -24.68 -12.17 -15.66
N TRP A 376 -25.97 -12.42 -15.41
CA TRP A 376 -26.39 -13.15 -14.23
C TRP A 376 -26.03 -14.64 -14.35
N ALA A 377 -25.56 -15.22 -13.24
CA ALA A 377 -25.25 -16.64 -13.09
C ALA A 377 -26.26 -17.34 -12.16
N PHE A 378 -26.71 -16.64 -11.14
CA PHE A 378 -27.76 -17.07 -10.22
C PHE A 378 -28.68 -15.88 -9.90
N ARG A 379 -29.99 -16.12 -9.87
CA ARG A 379 -30.96 -15.06 -9.62
C ARG A 379 -32.22 -15.63 -8.95
N ARG A 380 -32.43 -15.30 -7.66
CA ARG A 380 -33.62 -15.65 -6.90
C ARG A 380 -34.02 -17.14 -7.01
N GLY A 381 -33.08 -18.03 -6.76
CA GLY A 381 -33.30 -19.48 -6.86
C GLY A 381 -33.21 -20.06 -8.27
N GLN A 382 -33.00 -19.23 -9.31
CA GLN A 382 -32.86 -19.68 -10.70
C GLN A 382 -31.41 -19.73 -11.12
N VAL A 383 -31.00 -20.78 -11.82
CA VAL A 383 -29.70 -20.97 -12.38
C VAL A 383 -29.68 -20.53 -13.84
N ALA A 384 -28.56 -19.98 -14.30
CA ALA A 384 -28.33 -19.56 -15.68
C ALA A 384 -28.64 -20.68 -16.68
N ASP A 385 -29.42 -20.38 -17.70
CA ASP A 385 -29.70 -21.26 -18.84
C ASP A 385 -28.49 -21.38 -19.79
N VAL A 386 -28.60 -22.21 -20.82
CA VAL A 386 -27.56 -22.47 -21.84
C VAL A 386 -27.13 -21.16 -22.54
N ALA A 387 -28.07 -20.24 -22.79
CA ALA A 387 -27.77 -18.97 -23.44
C ALA A 387 -26.96 -18.04 -22.53
N GLN A 388 -27.30 -18.00 -21.24
CA GLN A 388 -26.53 -17.27 -20.23
C GLN A 388 -25.15 -17.89 -19.98
N LEU A 389 -25.06 -19.22 -19.92
CA LEU A 389 -23.77 -19.93 -19.75
C LEU A 389 -22.80 -19.57 -20.91
N LYS A 390 -23.27 -19.48 -22.15
CA LYS A 390 -22.44 -19.02 -23.28
C LYS A 390 -21.91 -17.57 -23.11
N LYS A 391 -22.73 -16.67 -22.51
CA LYS A 391 -22.31 -15.29 -22.22
C LYS A 391 -21.31 -15.26 -21.06
N LEU A 392 -21.54 -16.02 -19.98
CA LEU A 392 -20.65 -16.18 -18.84
C LEU A 392 -19.26 -16.69 -19.25
N ALA A 393 -19.22 -17.69 -20.14
CA ALA A 393 -17.97 -18.22 -20.69
C ALA A 393 -17.15 -17.14 -21.44
N LYS A 394 -17.82 -16.16 -22.09
CA LYS A 394 -17.13 -15.02 -22.71
C LYS A 394 -16.55 -14.05 -21.67
N VAL A 395 -17.26 -13.81 -20.56
CA VAL A 395 -16.75 -12.96 -19.45
C VAL A 395 -15.50 -13.58 -18.84
N LEU A 396 -15.53 -14.87 -18.52
CA LEU A 396 -14.44 -15.58 -17.87
C LEU A 396 -13.19 -15.80 -18.76
N LYS A 397 -13.29 -15.52 -20.07
CA LYS A 397 -12.10 -15.47 -20.96
C LYS A 397 -11.33 -14.15 -20.84
N LYS A 398 -11.91 -13.09 -20.25
CA LYS A 398 -11.23 -11.81 -20.08
C LYS A 398 -10.11 -11.91 -19.03
N ASP A 399 -9.12 -11.05 -19.14
CA ASP A 399 -8.06 -10.90 -18.13
C ASP A 399 -8.54 -10.14 -16.87
N ALA A 400 -9.68 -9.44 -16.99
CA ALA A 400 -10.30 -8.71 -15.89
C ALA A 400 -11.83 -8.76 -16.00
N PHE A 401 -12.51 -9.00 -14.87
CA PHE A 401 -13.97 -8.98 -14.76
C PHE A 401 -14.41 -8.66 -13.32
N GLU A 402 -15.69 -8.40 -13.16
CA GLU A 402 -16.33 -8.15 -11.88
C GLU A 402 -17.27 -9.30 -11.49
N VAL A 403 -17.21 -9.72 -10.21
CA VAL A 403 -18.22 -10.57 -9.58
C VAL A 403 -19.09 -9.70 -8.71
N VAL A 404 -20.38 -9.58 -9.05
CA VAL A 404 -21.34 -8.77 -8.29
C VAL A 404 -22.30 -9.69 -7.56
N VAL A 405 -22.43 -9.50 -6.25
CA VAL A 405 -23.45 -10.15 -5.42
C VAL A 405 -24.41 -9.09 -4.92
N ASP A 406 -25.69 -9.21 -5.29
CA ASP A 406 -26.75 -8.32 -4.79
C ASP A 406 -27.59 -9.07 -3.75
N LEU A 407 -27.57 -8.61 -2.50
CA LEU A 407 -28.25 -9.25 -1.38
C LEU A 407 -29.70 -8.80 -1.23
N HIS A 408 -30.10 -7.68 -1.81
CA HIS A 408 -31.45 -7.09 -1.72
C HIS A 408 -31.99 -6.94 -0.28
N LEU A 409 -31.13 -6.65 0.70
CA LEU A 409 -31.47 -6.49 2.13
C LEU A 409 -31.32 -5.05 2.63
N GLY A 410 -30.71 -4.17 1.85
CA GLY A 410 -30.44 -2.78 2.26
C GLY A 410 -29.71 -1.96 1.18
N LYS A 411 -28.90 -1.01 1.62
CA LYS A 411 -28.13 -0.09 0.74
C LYS A 411 -26.62 -0.20 0.92
N GLY A 412 -26.16 -1.11 1.78
CA GLY A 412 -24.72 -1.31 2.01
C GLY A 412 -24.04 -1.84 0.75
N GLU A 413 -22.88 -1.28 0.41
CA GLU A 413 -22.07 -1.68 -0.73
C GLU A 413 -20.60 -1.65 -0.38
N SER A 414 -19.84 -2.64 -0.86
CA SER A 414 -18.39 -2.68 -0.76
C SER A 414 -17.80 -3.52 -1.88
N SER A 415 -16.60 -3.14 -2.32
CA SER A 415 -15.83 -3.87 -3.34
C SER A 415 -14.47 -4.26 -2.80
N VAL A 416 -13.96 -5.42 -3.23
CA VAL A 416 -12.62 -5.95 -2.93
C VAL A 416 -11.91 -6.29 -4.23
N TYR A 417 -10.65 -5.90 -4.36
CA TYR A 417 -9.76 -6.23 -5.48
C TYR A 417 -9.03 -7.53 -5.17
N THR A 418 -9.04 -8.46 -6.10
CA THR A 418 -8.41 -9.77 -5.94
C THR A 418 -7.96 -10.32 -7.30
N CYS A 419 -7.40 -11.52 -7.30
CA CYS A 419 -7.01 -12.28 -8.48
C CYS A 419 -7.55 -13.71 -8.38
N ASP A 420 -7.37 -14.51 -9.44
CA ASP A 420 -7.60 -15.95 -9.42
C ASP A 420 -6.47 -16.71 -8.69
N PHE A 421 -6.63 -18.03 -8.51
CA PHE A 421 -5.56 -18.95 -8.08
C PHE A 421 -5.25 -19.94 -9.19
N SER A 422 -4.03 -19.82 -9.74
CA SER A 422 -3.47 -20.74 -10.71
C SER A 422 -2.58 -21.82 -10.06
N LEU A 423 -2.09 -22.73 -10.86
CA LEU A 423 -1.06 -23.68 -10.44
C LEU A 423 0.26 -23.00 -10.11
N ASP A 424 0.58 -21.90 -10.80
CA ASP A 424 1.81 -21.14 -10.59
C ASP A 424 1.86 -20.51 -9.18
N TYR A 425 0.72 -20.16 -8.58
CA TYR A 425 0.69 -19.72 -7.17
C TYR A 425 1.30 -20.80 -6.25
N VAL A 426 0.92 -22.08 -6.45
CA VAL A 426 1.44 -23.19 -5.65
C VAL A 426 2.92 -23.41 -5.95
N HIS A 427 3.35 -23.41 -7.20
CA HIS A 427 4.76 -23.56 -7.58
C HIS A 427 5.64 -22.45 -6.98
N ILE A 428 5.24 -21.18 -7.12
CA ILE A 428 5.98 -20.06 -6.57
C ILE A 428 6.18 -20.22 -5.05
N ASN A 429 5.12 -20.56 -4.32
CA ASN A 429 5.16 -20.60 -2.86
C ASN A 429 5.76 -21.93 -2.30
N ALA A 430 5.71 -23.03 -3.07
CA ALA A 430 6.39 -24.26 -2.69
C ALA A 430 7.91 -24.17 -2.87
N ASP A 431 8.37 -23.44 -3.90
CA ASP A 431 9.80 -23.31 -4.22
C ASP A 431 10.44 -22.10 -3.53
N TYR A 432 9.66 -21.11 -3.10
CA TYR A 432 10.16 -19.90 -2.43
C TYR A 432 10.28 -20.14 -0.92
N THR A 433 11.53 -20.23 -0.45
CA THR A 433 11.80 -20.21 1.00
C THR A 433 11.73 -18.76 1.49
N THR A 434 10.68 -18.47 2.24
CA THR A 434 10.50 -17.18 2.94
C THR A 434 11.22 -17.23 4.27
#